data_aebffd16a43baaeb5dfe27006d278740
#
_entry.id   aebffd16a43baaeb5dfe27006d278740
#
_cell.length_a   1.000
_cell.length_b   1.000
_cell.length_c   1.000
_cell.angle_alpha   90.00
_cell.angle_beta   90.00
_cell.angle_gamma   90.00
#
_symmetry.space_group_name_H-M   'P 1'
#
loop_
_entity.id
_entity.type
_entity.pdbx_description
1 polymer ?
#
loop_
_entity_poly.entity_id
_entity_poly.type
_entity_poly.pdbx_seq_one_letter_code
_entity_poly.pdbx_strand_id
1 'polypeptide(L)'
;RRGDIERIAAEIRGEIGIPLDNARTFILSARADRIEQRHDGSFAILDYKTGQPPTGKQVRMGLSPQLTLEAAILREGGFEGIDAGSSVGELVYVRLSGNNPPGEQRSLELKIRNNDTPQRPDEAADYAREQLEILIRKFENENEAYTSLNLSMWSNRYGSYDDLARIKEWSAAGGLGIEEW
;
A
#
# COMPACT_ATOMS: atom_id res chain seq x y z
N ARG A 1 -0.69 20.86 -13.15
CA ARG A 1 -0.26 19.46 -13.21
C ARG A 1 0.00 18.98 -14.65
N ARG A 2 -0.89 19.21 -15.65
CA ARG A 2 -0.67 18.75 -17.04
C ARG A 2 0.60 19.29 -17.70
N GLY A 3 1.06 20.49 -17.34
CA GLY A 3 2.29 21.08 -17.86
C GLY A 3 3.59 20.53 -17.29
N ASP A 4 3.50 19.68 -16.27
CA ASP A 4 4.66 19.11 -15.58
C ASP A 4 4.89 17.62 -15.91
N ILE A 5 4.03 17.05 -16.75
CA ILE A 5 4.07 15.63 -17.10
C ILE A 5 4.76 15.45 -18.44
N GLU A 6 5.83 14.68 -18.48
CA GLU A 6 6.57 14.29 -19.66
C GLU A 6 5.98 13.03 -20.32
N ARG A 7 5.69 12.00 -19.50
CA ARG A 7 5.22 10.70 -19.97
C ARG A 7 4.14 10.14 -19.05
N ILE A 8 3.19 9.41 -19.63
CA ILE A 8 2.13 8.69 -18.90
C ILE A 8 2.15 7.23 -19.34
N ALA A 9 2.12 6.32 -18.36
CA ALA A 9 1.81 4.92 -18.54
C ALA A 9 0.51 4.60 -17.78
N ALA A 10 -0.42 3.90 -18.41
CA ALA A 10 -1.67 3.49 -17.81
C ALA A 10 -1.82 1.97 -17.87
N GLU A 11 -2.44 1.40 -16.83
CA GLU A 11 -2.73 -0.04 -16.76
C GLU A 11 -1.46 -0.90 -16.91
N ILE A 12 -0.31 -0.38 -16.43
CA ILE A 12 0.99 -1.01 -16.59
C ILE A 12 1.21 -2.09 -15.52
N ARG A 13 1.67 -3.25 -15.95
CA ARG A 13 2.07 -4.33 -15.04
C ARG A 13 3.54 -4.19 -14.68
N GLY A 14 3.84 -4.50 -13.42
CA GLY A 14 5.19 -4.55 -12.91
C GLY A 14 5.35 -5.66 -11.88
N GLU A 15 6.57 -6.14 -11.72
CA GLU A 15 6.90 -7.16 -10.73
C GLU A 15 8.34 -7.03 -10.26
N ILE A 16 8.59 -7.49 -9.04
CA ILE A 16 9.92 -7.62 -8.45
C ILE A 16 10.04 -8.95 -7.73
N GLY A 17 11.26 -9.46 -7.66
CA GLY A 17 11.60 -10.67 -6.91
C GLY A 17 12.17 -10.33 -5.54
N ILE A 18 11.54 -10.80 -4.46
CA ILE A 18 12.06 -10.71 -3.10
C ILE A 18 12.74 -12.02 -2.75
N PRO A 19 14.08 -12.05 -2.62
CA PRO A 19 14.80 -13.28 -2.28
C PRO A 19 14.41 -13.78 -0.88
N LEU A 20 14.16 -15.08 -0.78
CA LEU A 20 13.89 -15.78 0.46
C LEU A 20 14.98 -16.78 0.76
N ASP A 21 14.93 -17.37 1.95
CA ASP A 21 15.83 -18.46 2.32
C ASP A 21 15.62 -19.68 1.41
N ASN A 22 16.61 -20.57 1.33
CA ASN A 22 16.58 -21.78 0.49
C ASN A 22 16.48 -21.52 -1.04
N ALA A 23 17.09 -20.43 -1.53
CA ALA A 23 17.11 -20.05 -2.95
C ALA A 23 15.71 -19.88 -3.60
N ARG A 24 14.68 -19.63 -2.80
CA ARG A 24 13.35 -19.27 -3.29
C ARG A 24 13.22 -17.76 -3.49
N THR A 25 12.29 -17.37 -4.33
CA THR A 25 11.99 -15.95 -4.58
C THR A 25 10.48 -15.76 -4.49
N PHE A 26 10.05 -14.80 -3.67
CA PHE A 26 8.68 -14.34 -3.67
C PHE A 26 8.51 -13.29 -4.77
N ILE A 27 7.52 -13.44 -5.63
CA ILE A 27 7.22 -12.46 -6.67
C ILE A 27 6.13 -11.53 -6.19
N LEU A 28 6.48 -10.27 -6.01
CA LEU A 28 5.51 -9.18 -5.80
C LEU A 28 5.16 -8.60 -7.16
N SER A 29 3.90 -8.69 -7.56
CA SER A 29 3.41 -8.11 -8.80
C SER A 29 2.26 -7.15 -8.56
N ALA A 30 2.16 -6.12 -9.38
CA ALA A 30 1.07 -5.16 -9.35
C ALA A 30 0.69 -4.72 -10.77
N ARG A 31 -0.50 -4.13 -10.89
CA ARG A 31 -0.93 -3.39 -12.07
C ARG A 31 -1.29 -1.99 -11.63
N ALA A 32 -0.42 -1.04 -11.91
CA ALA A 32 -0.64 0.34 -11.59
C ALA A 32 -1.67 0.96 -12.56
N ASP A 33 -2.67 1.63 -12.03
CA ASP A 33 -3.68 2.31 -12.85
C ASP A 33 -3.05 3.39 -13.72
N ARG A 34 -2.13 4.18 -13.13
CA ARG A 34 -1.44 5.25 -13.84
C ARG A 34 -0.12 5.62 -13.17
N ILE A 35 0.93 5.71 -13.97
CA ILE A 35 2.23 6.26 -13.60
C ILE A 35 2.52 7.46 -14.48
N GLU A 36 2.88 8.59 -13.87
CA GLU A 36 3.27 9.83 -14.55
C GLU A 36 4.75 10.10 -14.29
N GLN A 37 5.54 10.24 -15.35
CA GLN A 37 6.89 10.78 -15.26
C GLN A 37 6.81 12.31 -15.40
N ARG A 38 7.52 13.02 -14.53
CA ARG A 38 7.60 14.48 -14.53
C ARG A 38 8.87 14.97 -15.22
N HIS A 39 8.89 16.23 -15.63
CA HIS A 39 10.05 16.84 -16.26
C HIS A 39 11.29 16.91 -15.34
N ASP A 40 11.12 16.85 -14.02
CA ASP A 40 12.22 16.75 -13.06
C ASP A 40 12.77 15.31 -12.89
N GLY A 41 12.23 14.37 -13.66
CA GLY A 41 12.60 12.96 -13.62
C GLY A 41 11.92 12.15 -12.52
N SER A 42 11.17 12.78 -11.63
CA SER A 42 10.42 12.06 -10.59
C SER A 42 9.14 11.44 -11.14
N PHE A 43 8.63 10.43 -10.43
CA PHE A 43 7.39 9.74 -10.79
C PHE A 43 6.26 10.05 -9.80
N ALA A 44 5.03 10.08 -10.31
CA ALA A 44 3.81 10.05 -9.51
C ALA A 44 3.02 8.79 -9.85
N ILE A 45 2.50 8.12 -8.83
CA ILE A 45 1.63 6.94 -8.97
C ILE A 45 0.22 7.34 -8.57
N LEU A 46 -0.74 7.07 -9.46
CA LEU A 46 -2.15 7.42 -9.28
C LEU A 46 -3.01 6.16 -9.26
N ASP A 47 -3.91 6.08 -8.29
CA ASP A 47 -4.89 5.00 -8.17
C ASP A 47 -6.30 5.58 -8.12
N TYR A 48 -7.22 5.01 -8.90
CA TYR A 48 -8.60 5.48 -9.03
C TYR A 48 -9.54 4.73 -8.09
N LYS A 49 -10.26 5.47 -7.25
CA LYS A 49 -11.21 4.93 -6.28
C LYS A 49 -12.62 5.49 -6.48
N THR A 50 -13.61 4.61 -6.60
CA THR A 50 -15.03 5.01 -6.62
C THR A 50 -15.61 5.21 -5.23
N GLY A 51 -14.95 4.68 -4.19
CA GLY A 51 -15.31 4.84 -2.78
C GLY A 51 -14.45 5.87 -2.05
N GLN A 52 -14.42 5.78 -0.72
CA GLN A 52 -13.51 6.58 0.10
C GLN A 52 -12.09 6.03 -0.03
N PRO A 53 -11.12 6.83 -0.48
CA PRO A 53 -9.73 6.43 -0.50
C PRO A 53 -9.20 6.16 0.91
N PRO A 54 -8.22 5.27 1.06
CA PRO A 54 -7.52 5.08 2.32
C PRO A 54 -6.87 6.37 2.83
N THR A 55 -6.83 6.52 4.13
CA THR A 55 -6.14 7.65 4.77
C THR A 55 -4.62 7.41 4.78
N GLY A 56 -3.83 8.49 4.86
CA GLY A 56 -2.37 8.38 4.99
C GLY A 56 -1.94 7.56 6.21
N LYS A 57 -2.70 7.63 7.31
CA LYS A 57 -2.48 6.79 8.48
C LYS A 57 -2.65 5.30 8.17
N GLN A 58 -3.72 4.91 7.48
CA GLN A 58 -3.96 3.52 7.08
C GLN A 58 -2.85 2.99 6.17
N VAL A 59 -2.41 3.79 5.21
CA VAL A 59 -1.33 3.42 4.31
C VAL A 59 -0.03 3.25 5.09
N ARG A 60 0.33 4.22 5.93
CA ARG A 60 1.56 4.18 6.72
C ARG A 60 1.59 3.02 7.73
N MET A 61 0.46 2.61 8.24
CA MET A 61 0.33 1.43 9.12
C MET A 61 0.29 0.09 8.37
N GLY A 62 0.48 0.08 7.05
CA GLY A 62 0.44 -1.13 6.22
C GLY A 62 -0.96 -1.73 6.02
N LEU A 63 -2.03 -1.03 6.43
CA LEU A 63 -3.40 -1.50 6.29
C LEU A 63 -3.97 -1.33 4.88
N SER A 64 -3.32 -0.52 4.05
CA SER A 64 -3.65 -0.31 2.65
C SER A 64 -2.38 -0.04 1.85
N PRO A 65 -1.51 -1.05 1.66
CA PRO A 65 -0.14 -0.86 1.16
C PRO A 65 -0.05 -0.74 -0.37
N GLN A 66 -1.15 -0.75 -1.11
CA GLN A 66 -1.17 -0.78 -2.57
C GLN A 66 -0.21 0.24 -3.19
N LEU A 67 -0.43 1.54 -2.97
CA LEU A 67 0.39 2.60 -3.59
C LEU A 67 1.86 2.57 -3.16
N THR A 68 2.14 2.22 -1.89
CA THR A 68 3.52 2.13 -1.40
C THR A 68 4.25 0.91 -1.95
N LEU A 69 3.56 -0.21 -2.16
CA LEU A 69 4.15 -1.39 -2.81
C LEU A 69 4.31 -1.19 -4.33
N GLU A 70 3.39 -0.51 -4.99
CA GLU A 70 3.58 -0.10 -6.39
C GLU A 70 4.79 0.84 -6.52
N ALA A 71 4.97 1.77 -5.56
CA ALA A 71 6.16 2.60 -5.50
C ALA A 71 7.45 1.79 -5.28
N ALA A 72 7.41 0.75 -4.45
CA ALA A 72 8.56 -0.15 -4.28
C ALA A 72 8.90 -0.89 -5.58
N ILE A 73 7.89 -1.41 -6.29
CA ILE A 73 8.09 -2.03 -7.62
C ILE A 73 8.73 -1.03 -8.60
N LEU A 74 8.24 0.22 -8.63
CA LEU A 74 8.80 1.27 -9.48
C LEU A 74 10.26 1.54 -9.17
N ARG A 75 10.59 1.73 -7.89
CA ARG A 75 11.94 2.05 -7.43
C ARG A 75 12.95 0.93 -7.70
N GLU A 76 12.51 -0.32 -7.72
CA GLU A 76 13.34 -1.47 -8.09
C GLU A 76 13.39 -1.73 -9.61
N GLY A 77 12.74 -0.87 -10.44
CA GLY A 77 12.73 -1.00 -11.90
C GLY A 77 11.81 -2.11 -12.42
N GLY A 78 10.81 -2.49 -11.61
CA GLY A 78 9.90 -3.58 -11.94
C GLY A 78 8.82 -3.23 -12.98
N PHE A 79 8.68 -1.96 -13.38
CA PHE A 79 7.80 -1.55 -14.47
C PHE A 79 8.59 -1.33 -15.77
N GLU A 80 8.05 -1.77 -16.90
CA GLU A 80 8.71 -1.63 -18.20
C GLU A 80 9.02 -0.17 -18.54
N GLY A 81 10.26 0.10 -18.92
CA GLY A 81 10.74 1.42 -19.30
C GLY A 81 10.92 2.40 -18.14
N ILE A 82 11.02 1.90 -16.91
CA ILE A 82 11.39 2.66 -15.72
C ILE A 82 12.64 2.03 -15.09
N ASP A 83 13.68 2.83 -14.94
CA ASP A 83 14.96 2.34 -14.42
C ASP A 83 14.92 2.15 -12.89
N ALA A 84 15.66 1.17 -12.40
CA ALA A 84 15.87 0.99 -10.96
C ALA A 84 16.56 2.23 -10.36
N GLY A 85 16.15 2.60 -9.15
CA GLY A 85 16.61 3.82 -8.49
C GLY A 85 15.80 5.07 -8.82
N SER A 86 14.77 4.96 -9.68
CA SER A 86 13.86 6.06 -9.98
C SER A 86 13.16 6.56 -8.72
N SER A 87 13.00 7.89 -8.60
CA SER A 87 12.37 8.52 -7.43
C SER A 87 10.87 8.69 -7.61
N VAL A 88 10.12 8.34 -6.56
CA VAL A 88 8.68 8.59 -6.47
C VAL A 88 8.44 9.87 -5.66
N GLY A 89 8.02 10.93 -6.34
CA GLY A 89 7.74 12.23 -5.72
C GLY A 89 6.34 12.34 -5.16
N GLU A 90 5.38 11.56 -5.65
CA GLU A 90 3.98 11.68 -5.22
C GLU A 90 3.20 10.38 -5.33
N LEU A 91 2.34 10.09 -4.33
CA LEU A 91 1.33 9.06 -4.35
C LEU A 91 -0.05 9.73 -4.31
N VAL A 92 -0.96 9.35 -5.20
CA VAL A 92 -2.22 10.08 -5.39
C VAL A 92 -3.40 9.14 -5.47
N TYR A 93 -4.41 9.39 -4.66
CA TYR A 93 -5.73 8.83 -4.90
C TYR A 93 -6.58 9.78 -5.73
N VAL A 94 -7.18 9.26 -6.79
CA VAL A 94 -8.16 9.95 -7.60
C VAL A 94 -9.54 9.38 -7.26
N ARG A 95 -10.27 10.10 -6.41
CA ARG A 95 -11.65 9.71 -6.10
C ARG A 95 -12.58 10.10 -7.24
N LEU A 96 -13.28 9.12 -7.79
CA LEU A 96 -14.33 9.33 -8.77
C LEU A 96 -15.68 9.29 -8.05
N SER A 97 -16.53 10.27 -8.28
CA SER A 97 -17.88 10.31 -7.72
C SER A 97 -18.88 10.70 -8.80
N GLY A 98 -20.11 10.17 -8.72
CA GLY A 98 -21.22 10.61 -9.57
C GLY A 98 -21.81 11.98 -9.19
N ASN A 99 -21.19 12.66 -8.19
CA ASN A 99 -21.67 13.93 -7.65
C ASN A 99 -20.89 15.12 -8.26
N ASN A 100 -21.22 16.32 -7.82
CA ASN A 100 -20.47 17.52 -8.14
C ASN A 100 -19.61 17.95 -6.93
N PRO A 101 -18.26 18.02 -7.04
CA PRO A 101 -17.45 17.75 -8.24
C PRO A 101 -17.40 16.25 -8.57
N PRO A 102 -17.25 15.89 -9.87
CA PRO A 102 -17.28 14.49 -10.32
C PRO A 102 -16.02 13.70 -9.95
N GLY A 103 -15.00 14.36 -9.47
CA GLY A 103 -13.76 13.73 -9.04
C GLY A 103 -12.89 14.67 -8.22
N GLU A 104 -12.05 14.08 -7.36
CA GLU A 104 -11.09 14.80 -6.53
C GLU A 104 -9.75 14.07 -6.58
N GLN A 105 -8.67 14.82 -6.87
CA GLN A 105 -7.31 14.31 -6.73
C GLN A 105 -6.80 14.69 -5.34
N ARG A 106 -6.31 13.69 -4.61
CA ARG A 106 -5.75 13.88 -3.28
C ARG A 106 -4.37 13.26 -3.20
N SER A 107 -3.36 14.11 -3.08
CA SER A 107 -2.00 13.66 -2.74
C SER A 107 -2.01 13.04 -1.35
N LEU A 108 -1.37 11.89 -1.24
CA LEU A 108 -1.34 11.11 -0.01
C LEU A 108 -0.32 11.68 0.97
N GLU A 109 -0.80 12.21 2.09
CA GLU A 109 0.06 12.63 3.20
C GLU A 109 0.27 11.45 4.17
N LEU A 110 1.48 10.91 4.18
CA LEU A 110 1.85 9.74 4.97
C LEU A 110 2.20 10.12 6.41
N LYS A 111 1.17 10.38 7.22
CA LYS A 111 1.29 10.74 8.65
C LYS A 111 0.56 9.74 9.52
N ILE A 112 1.04 9.52 10.75
CA ILE A 112 0.31 8.78 11.79
C ILE A 112 -0.49 9.75 12.64
N ARG A 113 0.13 10.87 13.04
CA ARG A 113 -0.50 11.96 13.80
C ARG A 113 -0.56 13.23 12.97
N ASN A 114 -1.51 14.12 13.25
CA ASN A 114 -1.69 15.35 12.47
C ASN A 114 -0.45 16.29 12.50
N ASN A 115 0.31 16.25 13.59
CA ASN A 115 1.49 17.11 13.77
C ASN A 115 2.79 16.45 13.28
N ASP A 116 2.75 15.22 12.76
CA ASP A 116 3.93 14.56 12.23
C ASP A 116 4.36 15.17 10.91
N THR A 117 5.66 15.19 10.67
CA THR A 117 6.19 15.44 9.32
C THR A 117 5.76 14.27 8.41
N PRO A 118 5.19 14.53 7.23
CA PRO A 118 4.85 13.46 6.30
C PRO A 118 6.11 12.69 5.89
N GLN A 119 6.00 11.37 5.88
CA GLN A 119 7.04 10.53 5.30
C GLN A 119 7.08 10.75 3.78
N ARG A 120 8.26 10.79 3.18
CA ARG A 120 8.39 10.91 1.73
C ARG A 120 7.92 9.64 1.04
N PRO A 121 7.37 9.71 -0.19
CA PRO A 121 6.92 8.54 -0.93
C PRO A 121 8.01 7.47 -1.11
N ASP A 122 9.26 7.87 -1.38
CA ASP A 122 10.40 6.96 -1.49
C ASP A 122 10.65 6.18 -0.19
N GLU A 123 10.68 6.87 0.94
CA GLU A 123 10.88 6.27 2.26
C GLU A 123 9.73 5.32 2.62
N ALA A 124 8.51 5.69 2.24
CA ALA A 124 7.33 4.86 2.47
C ALA A 124 7.33 3.59 1.60
N ALA A 125 7.84 3.70 0.38
CA ALA A 125 8.02 2.56 -0.52
C ALA A 125 9.03 1.56 0.05
N ASP A 126 10.20 2.05 0.46
CA ASP A 126 11.26 1.24 1.05
C ASP A 126 10.78 0.56 2.33
N TYR A 127 10.09 1.30 3.21
CA TYR A 127 9.49 0.76 4.42
C TYR A 127 8.43 -0.31 4.14
N ALA A 128 7.51 -0.05 3.20
CA ALA A 128 6.46 -1.01 2.85
C ALA A 128 7.05 -2.31 2.29
N ARG A 129 8.08 -2.21 1.49
CA ARG A 129 8.81 -3.37 0.94
C ARG A 129 9.49 -4.17 2.05
N GLU A 130 10.16 -3.50 3.00
CA GLU A 130 10.79 -4.14 4.16
C GLU A 130 9.74 -4.85 5.04
N GLN A 131 8.63 -4.18 5.36
CA GLN A 131 7.55 -4.78 6.15
C GLN A 131 6.92 -6.00 5.46
N LEU A 132 6.77 -5.95 4.13
CA LEU A 132 6.30 -7.10 3.37
C LEU A 132 7.30 -8.27 3.46
N GLU A 133 8.60 -8.02 3.35
CA GLU A 133 9.62 -9.06 3.48
C GLU A 133 9.59 -9.71 4.88
N ILE A 134 9.49 -8.91 5.93
CA ILE A 134 9.34 -9.40 7.31
C ILE A 134 8.10 -10.30 7.43
N LEU A 135 6.98 -9.87 6.87
CA LEU A 135 5.72 -10.62 6.90
C LEU A 135 5.84 -11.95 6.14
N ILE A 136 6.45 -11.95 4.96
CA ILE A 136 6.68 -13.15 4.17
C ILE A 136 7.55 -14.14 4.97
N ARG A 137 8.69 -13.69 5.52
CA ARG A 137 9.59 -14.52 6.32
C ARG A 137 8.91 -15.08 7.56
N LYS A 138 8.04 -14.30 8.20
CA LYS A 138 7.23 -14.77 9.33
C LYS A 138 6.38 -15.99 8.93
N PHE A 139 5.66 -15.91 7.81
CA PHE A 139 4.78 -16.99 7.34
C PHE A 139 5.49 -18.10 6.56
N GLU A 140 6.78 -17.97 6.29
CA GLU A 140 7.65 -19.06 5.86
C GLU A 140 7.93 -20.06 7.01
N ASN A 141 7.75 -19.64 8.26
CA ASN A 141 7.86 -20.53 9.42
C ASN A 141 6.58 -21.37 9.53
N GLU A 142 6.71 -22.69 9.34
CA GLU A 142 5.58 -23.65 9.43
C GLU A 142 4.88 -23.66 10.80
N ASN A 143 5.55 -23.18 11.85
CA ASN A 143 4.97 -23.08 13.19
C ASN A 143 4.19 -21.76 13.42
N GLU A 144 4.22 -20.84 12.46
CA GLU A 144 3.49 -19.59 12.58
C GLU A 144 2.01 -19.79 12.22
N ALA A 145 1.13 -19.51 13.16
CA ALA A 145 -0.30 -19.69 12.96
C ALA A 145 -0.90 -18.52 12.17
N TYR A 146 -1.76 -18.82 11.20
CA TYR A 146 -2.61 -17.82 10.57
C TYR A 146 -3.75 -17.45 11.50
N THR A 147 -3.55 -16.41 12.29
CA THR A 147 -4.58 -15.90 13.20
C THR A 147 -5.50 -14.93 12.50
N SER A 148 -6.82 -15.04 12.72
CA SER A 148 -7.76 -14.04 12.23
C SER A 148 -7.55 -12.73 13.01
N LEU A 149 -7.25 -11.64 12.30
CA LEU A 149 -7.06 -10.32 12.89
C LEU A 149 -8.32 -9.48 12.63
N ASN A 150 -9.06 -9.18 13.70
CA ASN A 150 -10.16 -8.22 13.61
C ASN A 150 -9.61 -6.81 13.87
N LEU A 151 -9.32 -6.10 12.79
CA LEU A 151 -8.94 -4.70 12.88
C LEU A 151 -10.20 -3.86 13.06
N SER A 152 -10.38 -3.30 14.25
CA SER A 152 -11.56 -2.51 14.62
C SER A 152 -11.86 -1.34 13.66
N MET A 153 -10.85 -0.82 12.98
CA MET A 153 -11.00 0.26 11.99
C MET A 153 -11.56 -0.22 10.63
N TRP A 154 -11.62 -1.55 10.41
CA TRP A 154 -12.20 -2.17 9.21
C TRP A 154 -13.44 -2.99 9.53
N SER A 155 -13.79 -3.17 10.82
CA SER A 155 -14.95 -3.92 11.20
C SER A 155 -16.21 -3.14 10.79
N ASN A 156 -16.82 -3.53 9.69
CA ASN A 156 -18.23 -3.27 9.48
C ASN A 156 -18.98 -4.00 10.60
N ARG A 157 -19.99 -3.35 11.20
CA ARG A 157 -20.82 -3.90 12.29
C ARG A 157 -21.43 -5.28 11.99
N TYR A 158 -21.32 -5.75 10.73
CA TYR A 158 -21.86 -7.01 10.22
C TYR A 158 -20.90 -7.57 9.17
N GLY A 159 -19.73 -8.05 9.59
CA GLY A 159 -18.83 -8.79 8.71
C GLY A 159 -19.40 -10.18 8.41
N SER A 160 -19.59 -10.52 7.14
CA SER A 160 -20.15 -11.82 6.72
C SER A 160 -19.31 -13.03 7.17
N TYR A 161 -18.09 -12.79 7.66
CA TYR A 161 -17.15 -13.81 8.11
C TYR A 161 -16.84 -13.77 9.62
N ASP A 162 -17.45 -12.84 10.37
CA ASP A 162 -17.19 -12.67 11.80
C ASP A 162 -17.52 -13.92 12.62
N ASP A 163 -18.59 -14.62 12.24
CA ASP A 163 -18.99 -15.86 12.88
C ASP A 163 -18.04 -17.03 12.51
N LEU A 164 -17.52 -17.07 11.27
CA LEU A 164 -16.54 -18.07 10.84
C LEU A 164 -15.18 -17.84 11.54
N ALA A 165 -14.79 -16.61 11.74
CA ALA A 165 -13.58 -16.22 12.46
C ALA A 165 -13.72 -16.36 13.99
N ARG A 166 -14.93 -16.68 14.49
CA ARG A 166 -15.25 -16.82 15.93
C ARG A 166 -14.82 -15.60 16.77
N ILE A 167 -14.88 -14.40 16.18
CA ILE A 167 -14.37 -13.15 16.75
C ILE A 167 -14.97 -12.87 18.12
N LYS A 168 -16.27 -13.15 18.30
CA LYS A 168 -16.95 -12.96 19.59
C LYS A 168 -16.41 -13.84 20.70
N GLU A 169 -15.96 -15.04 20.38
CA GLU A 169 -15.41 -15.97 21.37
C GLU A 169 -14.00 -15.56 21.80
N TRP A 170 -13.20 -15.08 20.85
CA TRP A 170 -11.85 -14.59 21.16
C TRP A 170 -11.88 -13.27 21.93
N SER A 171 -12.84 -12.37 21.65
CA SER A 171 -12.99 -11.12 22.41
C SER A 171 -13.55 -11.34 23.82
N ALA A 172 -14.33 -12.40 24.05
CA ALA A 172 -14.86 -12.74 25.36
C ALA A 172 -13.87 -13.53 26.24
N ALA A 173 -12.87 -14.21 25.66
CA ALA A 173 -11.91 -15.03 26.37
C ALA A 173 -10.76 -14.24 27.02
N GLY A 174 -10.78 -12.90 26.99
CA GLY A 174 -9.86 -12.04 27.72
C GLY A 174 -8.51 -11.83 27.05
N GLY A 175 -8.28 -10.60 26.63
CA GLY A 175 -6.95 -10.03 26.57
C GLY A 175 -6.09 -10.47 25.40
N LEU A 176 -6.41 -9.98 24.22
CA LEU A 176 -5.35 -9.69 23.26
C LEU A 176 -4.51 -8.57 23.87
N GLY A 177 -3.37 -8.92 24.43
CA GLY A 177 -2.31 -7.96 24.71
C GLY A 177 -1.97 -7.30 23.38
N ILE A 178 -2.44 -6.08 23.21
CA ILE A 178 -1.98 -5.21 22.16
C ILE A 178 -0.58 -4.80 22.60
N GLU A 179 0.43 -5.55 22.17
CA GLU A 179 1.79 -4.99 22.16
C GLU A 179 1.75 -3.85 21.15
N GLU A 180 1.99 -2.64 21.65
CA GLU A 180 2.11 -1.43 20.83
C GLU A 180 3.30 -1.60 19.87
N TRP A 181 3.00 -1.59 18.57
CA TRP A 181 3.97 -1.51 17.48
C TRP A 181 4.27 -0.05 17.15
#